data_656defc41f32118a90d6c9aac0ea3bad
#
_entry.id   656defc41f32118a90d6c9aac0ea3bad
#
_cell.length_a   1.000
_cell.length_b   1.000
_cell.length_c   1.000
_cell.angle_alpha   90.00
_cell.angle_beta   90.00
_cell.angle_gamma   90.00
#
_symmetry.space_group_name_H-M   'P 1'
#
loop_
_entity.id
_entity.type
_entity.pdbx_description
1 polymer ?
#
loop_
_entity_poly.entity_id
_entity_poly.type
_entity_poly.pdbx_seq_one_letter_code
_entity_poly.pdbx_strand_id
1 'polypeptide(L)'
;MANQSLGLGTEANDGTGDTLRVASDKINDNFLEIYTLIGDESSLTTGISATASVVTLTAPTITGVVGGTQTSATITTLATTTV
;
A
#
# COMPACT_ATOMS: atom_id res chain seq x y z
N MET A 1 -1.40 -11.95 3.11
CA MET A 1 -0.95 -10.80 3.91
C MET A 1 -2.10 -10.32 4.77
N ALA A 2 -1.83 -10.03 6.02
CA ALA A 2 -2.88 -9.65 6.95
C ALA A 2 -2.37 -8.57 7.89
N ASN A 3 -3.22 -7.60 8.15
CA ASN A 3 -2.93 -6.60 9.16
C ASN A 3 -2.95 -7.25 10.54
N GLN A 4 -1.89 -7.07 11.31
CA GLN A 4 -1.83 -7.53 12.69
C GLN A 4 -2.33 -6.43 13.61
N SER A 5 -3.40 -6.72 14.35
CA SER A 5 -3.97 -5.77 15.30
C SER A 5 -3.18 -5.78 16.60
N LEU A 6 -2.86 -4.61 17.11
CA LEU A 6 -2.22 -4.48 18.41
C LEU A 6 -3.28 -4.73 19.51
N GLY A 7 -2.92 -5.52 20.50
CA GLY A 7 -3.77 -5.75 21.66
C GLY A 7 -3.63 -4.60 22.64
N LEU A 8 -4.68 -3.80 22.76
CA LEU A 8 -4.69 -2.64 23.64
C LEU A 8 -5.08 -2.99 25.10
N GLY A 9 -5.60 -4.21 25.30
CA GLY A 9 -6.12 -4.61 26.59
C GLY A 9 -7.54 -4.08 26.81
N THR A 10 -8.08 -4.33 27.98
CA THR A 10 -9.43 -3.91 28.36
C THR A 10 -9.43 -2.48 28.87
N GLU A 11 -8.46 -2.15 29.70
CA GLU A 11 -8.32 -0.83 30.33
C GLU A 11 -6.84 -0.45 30.36
N ALA A 12 -6.58 0.83 30.59
CA ALA A 12 -5.20 1.31 30.71
C ALA A 12 -4.50 0.63 31.89
N ASN A 13 -3.29 0.13 31.67
CA ASN A 13 -2.43 -0.44 32.68
C ASN A 13 -2.99 -1.67 33.39
N ASP A 14 -3.89 -2.41 32.76
CA ASP A 14 -4.48 -3.62 33.34
C ASP A 14 -3.70 -4.90 33.02
N GLY A 15 -2.64 -4.81 32.25
CA GLY A 15 -1.80 -5.95 31.90
C GLY A 15 -2.39 -6.92 30.88
N THR A 16 -3.52 -6.59 30.24
CA THR A 16 -4.20 -7.48 29.31
C THR A 16 -3.86 -7.22 27.84
N GLY A 17 -3.18 -6.13 27.55
CA GLY A 17 -2.76 -5.81 26.17
C GLY A 17 -1.44 -6.48 25.79
N ASP A 18 -1.01 -6.21 24.58
CA ASP A 18 0.30 -6.68 24.12
C ASP A 18 1.42 -6.03 24.92
N THR A 19 2.51 -6.76 25.10
CA THR A 19 3.74 -6.15 25.63
C THR A 19 4.29 -5.17 24.60
N LEU A 20 5.16 -4.27 25.05
CA LEU A 20 5.80 -3.32 24.12
C LEU A 20 6.55 -4.05 23.01
N ARG A 21 7.24 -5.14 23.34
CA ARG A 21 7.97 -5.92 22.35
C ARG A 21 7.05 -6.56 21.32
N VAL A 22 5.94 -7.15 21.75
CA VAL A 22 4.98 -7.79 20.85
C VAL A 22 4.28 -6.74 19.97
N ALA A 23 3.87 -5.62 20.56
CA ALA A 23 3.24 -4.54 19.79
C ALA A 23 4.20 -3.97 18.75
N SER A 24 5.46 -3.75 19.12
CA SER A 24 6.47 -3.23 18.20
C SER A 24 6.75 -4.19 17.06
N ASP A 25 6.76 -5.49 17.33
CA ASP A 25 6.95 -6.51 16.30
C ASP A 25 5.81 -6.51 15.30
N LYS A 26 4.57 -6.40 15.80
CA LYS A 26 3.39 -6.29 14.94
C LYS A 26 3.44 -5.05 14.05
N ILE A 27 3.87 -3.92 14.58
CA ILE A 27 4.02 -2.70 13.80
C ILE A 27 5.06 -2.88 12.69
N ASN A 28 6.22 -3.45 13.03
CA ASN A 28 7.25 -3.71 12.04
C ASN A 28 6.76 -4.64 10.94
N ASP A 29 6.07 -5.72 11.30
CA ASP A 29 5.54 -6.67 10.34
C ASP A 29 4.51 -6.02 9.42
N ASN A 30 3.63 -5.18 9.96
CA ASN A 30 2.64 -4.47 9.16
C ASN A 30 3.30 -3.54 8.15
N PHE A 31 4.30 -2.78 8.57
CA PHE A 31 5.03 -1.91 7.66
C PHE A 31 5.80 -2.71 6.62
N LEU A 32 6.43 -3.81 7.01
CA LEU A 32 7.14 -4.66 6.06
C LEU A 32 6.21 -5.20 4.98
N GLU A 33 4.99 -5.63 5.33
CA GLU A 33 4.01 -6.09 4.36
C GLU A 33 3.64 -4.99 3.36
N ILE A 34 3.43 -3.77 3.85
CA ILE A 34 3.09 -2.64 3.00
C ILE A 34 4.24 -2.32 2.04
N TYR A 35 5.46 -2.21 2.56
CA TYR A 35 6.63 -1.91 1.74
C TYR A 35 6.94 -3.03 0.74
N THR A 36 6.68 -4.28 1.09
CA THR A 36 6.84 -5.41 0.18
C THR A 36 5.83 -5.35 -0.95
N LEU A 37 4.57 -5.00 -0.64
CA LEU A 37 3.49 -4.97 -1.61
C LEU A 37 3.63 -3.81 -2.61
N ILE A 38 3.92 -2.62 -2.13
CA ILE A 38 3.93 -1.41 -2.97
C ILE A 38 5.33 -0.86 -3.24
N GLY A 39 6.36 -1.54 -2.76
CA GLY A 39 7.74 -1.12 -2.93
C GLY A 39 8.68 -2.32 -3.12
N ASP A 40 9.85 -2.24 -2.52
CA ASP A 40 10.91 -3.25 -2.63
C ASP A 40 11.36 -3.79 -1.27
N GLU A 41 10.50 -3.80 -0.30
CA GLU A 41 10.75 -4.18 1.10
C GLU A 41 11.42 -3.07 1.92
N SER A 42 12.14 -2.17 1.29
CA SER A 42 12.87 -1.11 1.99
C SER A 42 12.38 0.28 1.65
N SER A 43 11.88 0.49 0.44
CA SER A 43 11.42 1.79 0.00
C SER A 43 10.20 1.67 -0.90
N LEU A 44 9.52 2.78 -1.12
CA LEU A 44 8.33 2.84 -1.96
C LEU A 44 8.63 3.38 -3.36
N THR A 45 9.86 3.21 -3.84
CA THR A 45 10.26 3.76 -5.13
C THR A 45 10.07 2.80 -6.30
N THR A 46 9.75 1.53 -6.02
CA THR A 46 9.65 0.50 -7.06
C THR A 46 8.24 0.41 -7.64
N GLY A 47 7.23 0.23 -6.79
CA GLY A 47 5.85 0.09 -7.26
C GLY A 47 5.11 1.41 -7.29
N ILE A 48 5.29 2.20 -6.24
CA ILE A 48 4.67 3.52 -6.12
C ILE A 48 5.71 4.49 -5.58
N SER A 49 5.74 5.70 -6.13
CA SER A 49 6.60 6.75 -5.62
C SER A 49 5.88 8.09 -5.65
N ALA A 50 6.32 9.00 -4.81
CA ALA A 50 5.72 10.33 -4.74
C ALA A 50 6.81 11.37 -4.59
N THR A 51 6.70 12.45 -5.33
CA THR A 51 7.56 13.62 -5.24
C THR A 51 6.68 14.85 -5.27
N ALA A 52 6.78 15.68 -4.23
CA ALA A 52 5.91 16.85 -4.07
C ALA A 52 4.43 16.40 -4.12
N SER A 53 3.68 16.81 -5.12
CA SER A 53 2.26 16.44 -5.25
C SER A 53 2.01 15.41 -6.36
N VAL A 54 3.07 14.78 -6.85
CA VAL A 54 2.94 13.80 -7.93
C VAL A 54 3.17 12.40 -7.39
N VAL A 55 2.23 11.50 -7.64
CA VAL A 55 2.35 10.08 -7.30
C VAL A 55 2.54 9.30 -8.60
N THR A 56 3.58 8.48 -8.65
CA THR A 56 3.90 7.66 -9.81
C THR A 56 3.64 6.20 -9.50
N LEU A 57 2.89 5.54 -10.38
CA LEU A 57 2.66 4.09 -10.32
C LEU A 57 3.48 3.43 -11.44
N THR A 58 4.34 2.49 -11.07
CA THR A 58 5.20 1.81 -12.03
C THR A 58 4.53 0.53 -12.51
N ALA A 59 4.26 0.45 -13.81
CA ALA A 59 3.66 -0.71 -14.47
C ALA A 59 2.36 -1.21 -13.78
N PRO A 60 1.39 -0.33 -13.51
CA PRO A 60 0.17 -0.76 -12.85
C PRO A 60 -0.71 -1.59 -13.78
N THR A 61 -1.42 -2.57 -13.22
CA THR A 61 -2.48 -3.29 -13.92
C THR A 61 -3.83 -2.80 -13.41
N ILE A 62 -4.65 -2.28 -14.31
CA ILE A 62 -5.96 -1.75 -13.96
C ILE A 62 -7.02 -2.64 -14.63
N THR A 63 -7.81 -3.35 -13.82
CA THR A 63 -8.79 -4.30 -14.35
C THR A 63 -10.20 -3.72 -14.49
N GLY A 64 -10.42 -2.56 -13.91
CA GLY A 64 -11.73 -1.88 -14.02
C GLY A 64 -11.68 -0.65 -14.90
N VAL A 65 -12.74 0.11 -14.84
CA VAL A 65 -12.84 1.37 -15.59
C VAL A 65 -12.07 2.47 -14.87
N VAL A 66 -11.24 3.19 -15.62
CA VAL A 66 -10.58 4.39 -15.10
C VAL A 66 -11.56 5.55 -15.25
N GLY A 67 -12.03 6.07 -14.12
CA GLY A 67 -12.94 7.21 -14.13
C GLY A 67 -12.19 8.54 -14.15
N GLY A 68 -12.94 9.62 -14.27
CA GLY A 68 -12.40 10.96 -14.27
C GLY A 68 -12.02 11.47 -15.66
N THR A 69 -11.34 12.61 -15.67
CA THR A 69 -10.92 13.26 -16.90
C THR A 69 -9.42 13.12 -17.09
N GLN A 70 -9.03 12.62 -18.25
CA GLN A 70 -7.63 12.57 -18.64
C GLN A 70 -7.34 13.77 -19.55
N THR A 71 -6.36 14.59 -19.16
CA THR A 71 -5.96 15.74 -19.97
C THR A 71 -5.13 15.30 -21.17
N SER A 72 -4.32 14.27 -21.00
CA SER A 72 -3.54 13.69 -22.10
C SER A 72 -3.32 12.21 -21.87
N ALA A 73 -3.18 11.46 -22.93
CA ALA A 73 -2.87 10.05 -22.88
C ALA A 73 -1.94 9.67 -24.02
N THR A 74 -0.89 8.92 -23.70
CA THR A 74 -0.02 8.32 -24.71
C THR A 74 -0.29 6.82 -24.72
N ILE A 75 -0.85 6.33 -25.80
CA ILE A 75 -1.24 4.92 -25.92
C ILE A 75 -0.42 4.31 -27.06
N THR A 76 0.51 3.41 -26.67
CA THR A 76 1.35 2.73 -27.65
C THR A 76 0.58 1.62 -28.36
N THR A 77 -0.23 0.88 -27.59
CA THR A 77 -1.06 -0.18 -28.16
C THR A 77 -2.45 -0.09 -27.55
N LEU A 78 -3.43 0.07 -28.39
CA LEU A 78 -4.84 0.05 -28.00
C LEU A 78 -5.52 -1.12 -28.70
N ALA A 79 -6.00 -2.08 -27.91
CA ALA A 79 -6.77 -3.20 -28.43
C ALA A 79 -8.24 -2.99 -28.07
N THR A 80 -9.11 -3.11 -29.06
CA THR A 80 -10.56 -2.97 -28.87
C THR A 80 -11.28 -4.08 -29.61
N THR A 81 -12.38 -4.57 -29.03
CA THR A 81 -13.23 -5.57 -29.65
C THR A 81 -14.44 -4.95 -30.36
N THR A 82 -14.65 -3.66 -30.18
CA THR A 82 -15.75 -2.92 -30.77
C THR A 82 -15.21 -1.69 -31.48
N VAL A 83 -15.54 -1.56 -32.73
CA VAL A 83 -15.12 -0.43 -33.55
C VAL A 83 -16.30 0.44 -33.87
#